data_d937e6c0353a6dc95f543d05489ae6c2
#
_entry.id   d937e6c0353a6dc95f543d05489ae6c2
#
_cell.length_a   1.000
_cell.length_b   1.000
_cell.length_c   1.000
_cell.angle_alpha   90.00
_cell.angle_beta   90.00
_cell.angle_gamma   90.00
#
_symmetry.space_group_name_H-M   'P 1'
#
loop_
_entity.id
_entity.type
_entity.pdbx_description
1 polymer ?
#
loop_
_entity_poly.entity_id
_entity_poly.type
_entity_poly.pdbx_seq_one_letter_code
_entity_poly.pdbx_strand_id
1 'polypeptide(L)'
;MPKERVLNIVDICTPQRIGFRNFPDTSPHDTTKALRKVEALDFDRIVPGHGPASAPKAEVTAIREYLEDLTRAVSAAKEKTGNQFAVDQITELVKADLRPKYGQWGEFDNWMMMNVDRILLEQRLGY
;
A
#
# COMPACT_ATOMS: atom_id res chain seq x y z
N MET A 1 -15.14 9.87 -19.26
CA MET A 1 -15.78 9.67 -17.94
C MET A 1 -17.27 9.88 -18.04
N PRO A 2 -18.05 9.03 -17.40
CA PRO A 2 -19.50 9.25 -17.33
C PRO A 2 -19.84 10.50 -16.52
N LYS A 3 -21.09 10.95 -16.64
CA LYS A 3 -21.56 12.16 -15.94
C LYS A 3 -21.43 12.07 -14.43
N GLU A 4 -21.52 10.88 -13.87
CA GLU A 4 -21.42 10.62 -12.43
C GLU A 4 -20.00 10.81 -11.88
N ARG A 5 -18.99 10.88 -12.76
CA ARG A 5 -17.58 11.06 -12.37
C ARG A 5 -17.12 10.04 -11.31
N VAL A 6 -17.54 8.79 -11.47
CA VAL A 6 -17.26 7.68 -10.57
C VAL A 6 -16.42 6.63 -11.29
N LEU A 7 -15.39 6.13 -10.64
CA LEU A 7 -14.51 5.10 -11.17
C LEU A 7 -14.60 3.83 -10.30
N ASN A 8 -14.82 2.69 -10.93
CA ASN A 8 -14.75 1.40 -10.27
C ASN A 8 -13.28 0.96 -10.19
N ILE A 9 -12.82 0.68 -8.97
CA ILE A 9 -11.48 0.14 -8.72
C ILE A 9 -11.64 -1.07 -7.81
N VAL A 10 -11.29 -2.25 -8.32
CA VAL A 10 -11.36 -3.49 -7.56
C VAL A 10 -9.94 -3.97 -7.26
N ASP A 11 -9.71 -4.43 -6.05
CA ASP A 11 -8.50 -5.12 -5.58
C ASP A 11 -7.21 -4.29 -5.44
N ILE A 12 -7.10 -3.12 -6.05
CA ILE A 12 -5.89 -2.30 -5.93
C ILE A 12 -6.04 -1.13 -4.96
N CYS A 13 -7.25 -0.84 -4.51
CA CYS A 13 -7.52 0.25 -3.58
C CYS A 13 -8.63 -0.13 -2.61
N THR A 14 -8.27 -0.41 -1.37
CA THR A 14 -9.23 -0.53 -0.27
C THR A 14 -8.96 0.60 0.71
N PRO A 15 -9.90 1.56 0.85
CA PRO A 15 -9.71 2.73 1.71
C PRO A 15 -9.40 2.34 3.16
N GLN A 16 -8.44 3.05 3.77
CA GLN A 16 -8.08 2.94 5.18
C GLN A 16 -7.70 1.51 5.62
N ARG A 17 -7.11 0.73 4.71
CA ARG A 17 -6.57 -0.60 5.00
C ARG A 17 -5.20 -0.75 4.35
N ILE A 18 -4.24 -1.37 5.04
CA ILE A 18 -2.93 -1.66 4.46
C ILE A 18 -3.05 -2.75 3.38
N GLY A 19 -1.97 -3.00 2.65
CA GLY A 19 -1.98 -3.96 1.55
C GLY A 19 -2.47 -5.34 1.97
N PHE A 20 -3.20 -6.00 1.07
CA PHE A 20 -3.76 -7.31 1.34
C PHE A 20 -2.67 -8.36 1.47
N ARG A 21 -2.40 -8.76 2.71
CA ARG A 21 -1.43 -9.82 3.05
C ARG A 21 -0.07 -9.60 2.35
N ASN A 22 0.35 -10.55 1.53
CA ASN A 22 1.61 -10.49 0.77
C ASN A 22 1.40 -10.08 -0.69
N PHE A 23 0.29 -9.41 -0.99
CA PHE A 23 -0.08 -8.99 -2.35
C PHE A 23 -0.08 -10.17 -3.34
N PRO A 24 -0.93 -11.19 -3.11
CA PRO A 24 -0.87 -12.43 -3.91
C PRO A 24 -1.19 -12.22 -5.39
N ASP A 25 -2.00 -11.21 -5.70
CA ASP A 25 -2.51 -10.98 -7.06
C ASP A 25 -1.88 -9.78 -7.75
N THR A 26 -1.10 -8.97 -7.02
CA THR A 26 -0.54 -7.72 -7.56
C THR A 26 0.86 -7.47 -7.01
N SER A 27 1.66 -6.73 -7.78
CA SER A 27 2.95 -6.21 -7.32
C SER A 27 2.75 -4.84 -6.70
N PRO A 28 3.22 -4.57 -5.46
CA PRO A 28 3.21 -3.21 -4.88
C PRO A 28 3.85 -2.17 -5.79
N HIS A 29 4.96 -2.51 -6.44
CA HIS A 29 5.65 -1.63 -7.36
C HIS A 29 4.76 -1.25 -8.56
N ASP A 30 4.15 -2.24 -9.20
CA ASP A 30 3.28 -1.99 -10.35
C ASP A 30 1.96 -1.35 -9.93
N THR A 31 1.43 -1.69 -8.76
CA THR A 31 0.24 -1.06 -8.20
C THR A 31 0.47 0.43 -7.96
N THR A 32 1.63 0.82 -7.44
CA THR A 32 1.98 2.23 -7.27
C THR A 32 1.94 2.98 -8.60
N LYS A 33 2.50 2.39 -9.65
CA LYS A 33 2.46 2.98 -11.00
C LYS A 33 1.02 3.08 -11.53
N ALA A 34 0.23 2.04 -11.34
CA ALA A 34 -1.17 2.02 -11.76
C ALA A 34 -1.98 3.11 -11.06
N LEU A 35 -1.79 3.26 -9.75
CA LEU A 35 -2.50 4.28 -8.96
C LEU A 35 -2.14 5.70 -9.41
N ARG A 36 -0.89 5.96 -9.78
CA ARG A 36 -0.50 7.27 -10.35
C ARG A 36 -1.25 7.56 -11.64
N LYS A 37 -1.44 6.55 -12.50
CA LYS A 37 -2.24 6.72 -13.72
C LYS A 37 -3.70 6.97 -13.39
N VAL A 38 -4.23 6.27 -12.40
CA VAL A 38 -5.61 6.47 -11.92
C VAL A 38 -5.80 7.88 -11.39
N GLU A 39 -4.87 8.39 -10.58
CA GLU A 39 -4.93 9.76 -10.05
C GLU A 39 -5.00 10.83 -11.16
N ALA A 40 -4.40 10.55 -12.32
CA ALA A 40 -4.42 11.46 -13.47
C ALA A 40 -5.76 11.49 -14.21
N LEU A 41 -6.67 10.55 -13.93
CA LEU A 41 -8.00 10.53 -14.52
C LEU A 41 -8.93 11.56 -13.87
N ASP A 42 -9.90 12.04 -14.65
CA ASP A 42 -10.87 13.04 -14.19
C ASP A 42 -12.08 12.34 -13.57
N PHE A 43 -12.08 12.18 -12.25
CA PHE A 43 -13.17 11.60 -11.47
C PHE A 43 -13.18 12.18 -10.05
N ASP A 44 -14.30 12.00 -9.33
CA ASP A 44 -14.47 12.53 -7.98
C ASP A 44 -14.50 11.44 -6.92
N ARG A 45 -15.06 10.28 -7.24
CA ARG A 45 -15.27 9.19 -6.31
C ARG A 45 -14.89 7.85 -6.93
N ILE A 46 -14.57 6.89 -6.06
CA ILE A 46 -14.34 5.50 -6.44
C ILE A 46 -15.41 4.60 -5.83
N VAL A 47 -15.66 3.48 -6.49
CA VAL A 47 -16.37 2.34 -5.92
C VAL A 47 -15.33 1.23 -5.77
N PRO A 48 -14.79 1.03 -4.56
CA PRO A 48 -13.83 -0.04 -4.33
C PRO A 48 -14.54 -1.39 -4.28
N GLY A 49 -13.84 -2.47 -4.62
CA GLY A 49 -14.42 -3.81 -4.53
C GLY A 49 -14.58 -4.30 -3.10
N HIS A 50 -13.84 -3.71 -2.16
CA HIS A 50 -13.84 -4.06 -0.73
C HIS A 50 -13.89 -2.79 0.10
N GLY A 51 -14.42 -2.89 1.32
CA GLY A 51 -14.56 -1.76 2.21
C GLY A 51 -15.85 -0.97 1.96
N PRO A 52 -15.84 0.36 2.03
CA PRO A 52 -17.06 1.16 1.87
C PRO A 52 -17.65 1.06 0.46
N ALA A 53 -18.95 1.35 0.34
CA ALA A 53 -19.65 1.31 -0.95
C ALA A 53 -19.10 2.34 -1.94
N SER A 54 -18.62 3.48 -1.45
CA SER A 54 -17.90 4.47 -2.26
C SER A 54 -16.96 5.28 -1.37
N ALA A 55 -15.96 5.92 -2.00
CA ALA A 55 -14.99 6.75 -1.30
C ALA A 55 -14.52 7.90 -2.19
N PRO A 56 -14.03 9.01 -1.61
CA PRO A 56 -13.50 10.10 -2.39
C PRO A 56 -12.19 9.73 -3.10
N LYS A 57 -11.87 10.44 -4.17
CA LYS A 57 -10.62 10.27 -4.93
C LYS A 57 -9.37 10.30 -4.05
N ALA A 58 -9.39 11.09 -2.98
CA ALA A 58 -8.27 11.20 -2.05
C ALA A 58 -7.81 9.85 -1.47
N GLU A 59 -8.69 8.85 -1.40
CA GLU A 59 -8.32 7.51 -0.93
C GLU A 59 -7.36 6.79 -1.89
N VAL A 60 -7.45 7.06 -3.18
CA VAL A 60 -6.49 6.54 -4.17
C VAL A 60 -5.10 7.08 -3.88
N THR A 61 -5.00 8.39 -3.65
CA THR A 61 -3.74 9.04 -3.27
C THR A 61 -3.19 8.48 -1.96
N ALA A 62 -4.06 8.28 -0.96
CA ALA A 62 -3.65 7.74 0.34
C ALA A 62 -3.05 6.33 0.22
N ILE A 63 -3.64 5.46 -0.59
CA ILE A 63 -3.11 4.11 -0.83
C ILE A 63 -1.77 4.17 -1.56
N ARG A 64 -1.66 5.01 -2.58
CA ARG A 64 -0.39 5.19 -3.29
C ARG A 64 0.71 5.68 -2.34
N GLU A 65 0.41 6.67 -1.52
CA GLU A 65 1.35 7.17 -0.51
C GLU A 65 1.75 6.08 0.48
N TYR A 66 0.79 5.25 0.89
CA TYR A 66 1.10 4.12 1.77
C TYR A 66 2.13 3.17 1.14
N LEU A 67 1.94 2.79 -0.13
CA LEU A 67 2.87 1.89 -0.80
C LEU A 67 4.27 2.51 -0.95
N GLU A 68 4.33 3.80 -1.23
CA GLU A 68 5.60 4.54 -1.31
C GLU A 68 6.28 4.64 0.07
N ASP A 69 5.51 4.99 1.10
CA ASP A 69 6.02 5.07 2.47
C ASP A 69 6.48 3.69 2.98
N LEU A 70 5.73 2.65 2.66
CA LEU A 70 6.09 1.27 3.00
C LEU A 70 7.43 0.89 2.37
N THR A 71 7.60 1.14 1.08
CA THR A 71 8.83 0.83 0.36
C THR A 71 10.02 1.58 0.96
N ARG A 72 9.86 2.86 1.24
CA ARG A 72 10.86 3.70 1.88
C ARG A 72 11.22 3.18 3.28
N ALA A 73 10.21 2.87 4.09
CA ALA A 73 10.42 2.39 5.46
C ALA A 73 11.13 1.04 5.50
N VAL A 74 10.77 0.13 4.58
CA VAL A 74 11.45 -1.18 4.46
C VAL A 74 12.91 -0.99 4.07
N SER A 75 13.20 -0.12 3.11
CA SER A 75 14.58 0.15 2.70
C SER A 75 15.42 0.71 3.85
N ALA A 76 14.87 1.68 4.59
CA ALA A 76 15.56 2.26 5.74
C ALA A 76 15.79 1.23 6.86
N ALA A 77 14.79 0.41 7.15
CA ALA A 77 14.90 -0.64 8.18
C ALA A 77 15.90 -1.73 7.78
N LYS A 78 15.89 -2.13 6.52
CA LYS A 78 16.86 -3.09 5.97
C LYS A 78 18.30 -2.59 6.13
N GLU A 79 18.53 -1.32 5.80
CA GLU A 79 19.84 -0.70 5.96
C GLU A 79 20.26 -0.65 7.42
N LYS A 80 19.34 -0.27 8.31
CA LYS A 80 19.61 -0.19 9.75
C LYS A 80 19.94 -1.54 10.39
N THR A 81 19.25 -2.61 9.99
CA THR A 81 19.53 -3.96 10.48
C THR A 81 20.77 -4.58 9.87
N GLY A 82 21.15 -4.14 8.67
CA GLY A 82 22.24 -4.75 7.90
C GLY A 82 21.95 -6.17 7.42
N ASN A 83 20.70 -6.62 7.50
CA ASN A 83 20.30 -7.97 7.11
C ASN A 83 18.91 -7.98 6.46
N GLN A 84 18.88 -8.19 5.17
CA GLN A 84 17.62 -8.23 4.41
C GLN A 84 16.70 -9.42 4.77
N PHE A 85 17.21 -10.39 5.51
CA PHE A 85 16.43 -11.56 5.93
C PHE A 85 15.90 -11.44 7.37
N ALA A 86 16.23 -10.37 8.07
CA ALA A 86 15.75 -10.10 9.43
C ALA A 86 14.32 -9.54 9.40
N VAL A 87 13.36 -10.32 8.85
CA VAL A 87 11.99 -9.86 8.57
C VAL A 87 11.30 -9.37 9.84
N ASP A 88 11.46 -10.08 10.97
CA ASP A 88 10.82 -9.68 12.23
C ASP A 88 11.32 -8.31 12.71
N GLN A 89 12.64 -8.10 12.72
CA GLN A 89 13.24 -6.83 13.14
C GLN A 89 12.86 -5.70 12.19
N ILE A 90 12.93 -5.96 10.88
CA ILE A 90 12.54 -4.98 9.85
C ILE A 90 11.07 -4.60 10.04
N THR A 91 10.18 -5.57 10.25
CA THR A 91 8.75 -5.31 10.46
C THR A 91 8.51 -4.41 11.67
N GLU A 92 9.17 -4.64 12.80
CA GLU A 92 9.01 -3.80 13.99
C GLU A 92 9.48 -2.36 13.74
N LEU A 93 10.59 -2.17 13.03
CA LEU A 93 11.07 -0.84 12.64
C LEU A 93 10.10 -0.14 11.69
N VAL A 94 9.56 -0.86 10.71
CA VAL A 94 8.58 -0.32 9.76
C VAL A 94 7.29 0.07 10.48
N LYS A 95 6.79 -0.76 11.40
CA LYS A 95 5.60 -0.42 12.20
C LYS A 95 5.82 0.86 13.01
N ALA A 96 6.98 1.00 13.65
CA ALA A 96 7.30 2.19 14.43
C ALA A 96 7.32 3.44 13.55
N ASP A 97 7.90 3.36 12.36
CA ASP A 97 7.96 4.46 11.39
C ASP A 97 6.57 4.85 10.88
N LEU A 98 5.74 3.86 10.50
CA LEU A 98 4.47 4.11 9.83
C LEU A 98 3.28 4.29 10.77
N ARG A 99 3.38 3.90 12.04
CA ARG A 99 2.27 3.97 12.99
C ARG A 99 1.66 5.36 13.15
N PRO A 100 2.42 6.46 13.22
CA PRO A 100 1.81 7.79 13.34
C PRO A 100 0.84 8.13 12.22
N LYS A 101 1.08 7.65 11.00
CA LYS A 101 0.25 7.96 9.83
C LYS A 101 -0.78 6.86 9.52
N TYR A 102 -0.44 5.60 9.72
CA TYR A 102 -1.23 4.46 9.26
C TYR A 102 -1.67 3.50 10.37
N GLY A 103 -1.30 3.74 11.62
CA GLY A 103 -1.57 2.80 12.72
C GLY A 103 -3.04 2.50 12.96
N GLN A 104 -3.96 3.38 12.53
CA GLN A 104 -5.40 3.18 12.64
C GLN A 104 -6.01 2.50 11.42
N TRP A 105 -5.23 2.25 10.38
CA TRP A 105 -5.71 1.56 9.18
C TRP A 105 -5.98 0.09 9.49
N GLY A 106 -6.99 -0.47 8.83
CA GLY A 106 -7.35 -1.88 8.99
C GLY A 106 -6.16 -2.80 8.74
N GLU A 107 -6.04 -3.81 9.57
CA GLU A 107 -5.05 -4.88 9.48
C GLU A 107 -3.58 -4.42 9.65
N PHE A 108 -3.35 -3.19 10.13
CA PHE A 108 -1.99 -2.65 10.29
C PHE A 108 -1.07 -3.62 11.04
N ASP A 109 -1.50 -4.12 12.19
CA ASP A 109 -0.67 -5.04 12.97
C ASP A 109 -0.69 -6.48 12.43
N ASN A 110 -1.81 -6.93 11.85
CA ASN A 110 -1.96 -8.30 11.42
C ASN A 110 -1.27 -8.62 10.10
N TRP A 111 -1.19 -7.66 9.19
CA TRP A 111 -0.67 -7.88 7.84
C TRP A 111 0.66 -7.20 7.55
N MET A 112 1.18 -6.39 8.48
CA MET A 112 2.40 -5.62 8.19
C MET A 112 3.59 -6.52 7.86
N MET A 113 3.78 -7.61 8.58
CA MET A 113 4.90 -8.53 8.28
C MET A 113 4.83 -9.07 6.86
N MET A 114 3.63 -9.42 6.39
CA MET A 114 3.42 -9.91 5.03
C MET A 114 3.66 -8.81 3.99
N ASN A 115 3.24 -7.58 4.29
CA ASN A 115 3.53 -6.43 3.43
C ASN A 115 5.05 -6.20 3.32
N VAL A 116 5.73 -6.22 4.46
CA VAL A 116 7.20 -6.04 4.53
C VAL A 116 7.92 -7.14 3.73
N ASP A 117 7.54 -8.39 3.96
CA ASP A 117 8.15 -9.54 3.28
C ASP A 117 8.04 -9.42 1.75
N ARG A 118 6.88 -8.97 1.27
CA ARG A 118 6.68 -8.77 -0.17
C ARG A 118 7.58 -7.67 -0.73
N ILE A 119 7.73 -6.55 -0.03
CA ILE A 119 8.63 -5.48 -0.48
C ILE A 119 10.07 -5.98 -0.52
N LEU A 120 10.51 -6.72 0.49
CA LEU A 120 11.84 -7.31 0.51
C LEU A 120 12.06 -8.26 -0.67
N LEU A 121 11.06 -9.08 -0.99
CA LEU A 121 11.12 -9.97 -2.15
C LEU A 121 11.28 -9.17 -3.45
N GLU A 122 10.46 -8.13 -3.65
CA GLU A 122 10.55 -7.30 -4.85
C GLU A 122 11.92 -6.65 -4.98
N GLN A 123 12.48 -6.14 -3.88
CA GLN A 123 13.82 -5.53 -3.89
C GLN A 123 14.90 -6.56 -4.27
N ARG A 124 14.79 -7.80 -3.81
CA ARG A 124 15.70 -8.88 -4.23
C ARG A 124 15.56 -9.21 -5.71
N LEU A 125 14.39 -9.00 -6.29
CA LEU A 125 14.13 -9.23 -7.72
C LEU A 125 14.49 -8.03 -8.60
N GLY A 126 14.95 -6.92 -8.02
CA GLY A 126 15.41 -5.73 -8.75
C GLY A 126 14.35 -4.66 -8.99
N TYR A 127 13.26 -4.71 -8.28
CA TYR A 127 12.24 -3.65 -8.35
C TYR A 127 12.60 -2.45 -7.49
#